data_238651b0e44185481f20e0b617bd4ebc
#
_entry.id   238651b0e44185481f20e0b617bd4ebc
#
_cell.length_a   1.000
_cell.length_b   1.000
_cell.length_c   1.000
_cell.angle_alpha   90.00
_cell.angle_beta   90.00
_cell.angle_gamma   90.00
#
_symmetry.space_group_name_H-M   'P 1'
#
loop_
_entity.id
_entity.type
_entity.pdbx_description
1 polymer ?
#
loop_
_entity_poly.entity_id
_entity_poly.type
_entity_poly.pdbx_seq_one_letter_code
_entity_poly.pdbx_strand_id
1 'polypeptide(L)'
;AHATSSHGLAHAAASVRIGVAKSTKPDTAEATEAALRQLASKLGGATPDVVLVVLCGANPQEPSPYDLEACLARLRVGEHALAASTKVVATTSCMGIAVESQWVGGNAIALMGICDPEGSYEVCYADASQGSEAVRERVAAAAARSGREEPPAVSIVFTQGHETTSLRGIQAALGEEAHLVGGCIFLANPPGLAVSPGGGGRDESATSGLVMLLCWPNATVAS
;
A
#
# COMPACT_ATOMS: atom_id res chain seq x y z
N ALA A 1 1.09 -28.76 50.90
CA ALA A 1 1.68 -27.79 50.01
C ALA A 1 1.45 -28.26 48.56
N HIS A 2 0.44 -27.71 47.88
CA HIS A 2 0.22 -27.95 46.45
C HIS A 2 0.82 -26.78 45.68
N ALA A 3 1.87 -27.05 44.92
CA ALA A 3 2.44 -26.12 44.00
C ALA A 3 1.60 -26.17 42.71
N THR A 4 0.79 -25.15 42.45
CA THR A 4 0.13 -24.93 41.15
C THR A 4 1.15 -24.35 40.16
N SER A 5 1.63 -25.22 39.28
CA SER A 5 2.45 -24.83 38.14
C SER A 5 1.57 -24.07 37.14
N SER A 6 1.67 -22.75 37.11
CA SER A 6 1.10 -21.93 36.04
C SER A 6 1.96 -22.08 34.78
N HIS A 7 1.55 -22.97 33.89
CA HIS A 7 2.10 -22.99 32.54
C HIS A 7 1.63 -21.72 31.82
N GLY A 8 2.47 -20.70 31.85
CA GLY A 8 2.32 -19.55 30.97
C GLY A 8 2.49 -20.03 29.52
N LEU A 9 1.39 -20.07 28.77
CA LEU A 9 1.44 -20.19 27.32
C LEU A 9 2.15 -18.93 26.81
N ALA A 10 3.44 -19.06 26.49
CA ALA A 10 4.11 -18.03 25.69
C ALA A 10 3.39 -17.98 24.36
N HIS A 11 2.54 -16.97 24.14
CA HIS A 11 2.08 -16.62 22.81
C HIS A 11 3.34 -16.33 22.01
N ALA A 12 3.68 -17.19 21.06
CA ALA A 12 4.66 -16.86 20.04
C ALA A 12 4.12 -15.61 19.32
N ALA A 13 4.83 -14.50 19.45
CA ALA A 13 4.47 -13.27 18.78
C ALA A 13 4.30 -13.59 17.29
N ALA A 14 3.15 -13.25 16.73
CA ALA A 14 2.87 -13.48 15.31
C ALA A 14 3.90 -12.68 14.51
N SER A 15 4.77 -13.38 13.79
CA SER A 15 5.82 -12.71 13.01
C SER A 15 5.23 -11.98 11.82
N VAL A 16 5.68 -10.75 11.58
CA VAL A 16 5.38 -10.00 10.35
C VAL A 16 5.85 -10.79 9.15
N ARG A 17 4.99 -10.98 8.15
CA ARG A 17 5.32 -11.62 6.88
C ARG A 17 5.11 -10.64 5.75
N ILE A 18 6.10 -10.52 4.89
CA ILE A 18 6.04 -9.69 3.69
C ILE A 18 6.24 -10.59 2.47
N GLY A 19 5.32 -10.48 1.52
CA GLY A 19 5.41 -11.15 0.24
C GLY A 19 5.45 -10.15 -0.90
N VAL A 20 6.25 -10.39 -1.92
CA VAL A 20 6.29 -9.57 -3.13
C VAL A 20 6.06 -10.46 -4.34
N ALA A 21 5.19 -10.03 -5.26
CA ALA A 21 4.81 -10.76 -6.45
C ALA A 21 4.77 -9.84 -7.66
N LYS A 22 4.92 -10.41 -8.86
CA LYS A 22 4.86 -9.65 -10.10
C LYS A 22 4.28 -10.48 -11.24
N SER A 23 3.73 -9.79 -12.24
CA SER A 23 3.33 -10.40 -13.50
C SER A 23 3.58 -9.44 -14.66
N THR A 24 4.01 -9.98 -15.79
CA THR A 24 4.23 -9.25 -17.06
C THR A 24 3.24 -9.66 -18.15
N LYS A 25 2.15 -10.33 -17.78
CA LYS A 25 1.10 -10.67 -18.74
C LYS A 25 0.49 -9.40 -19.32
N PRO A 26 0.12 -9.36 -20.60
CA PRO A 26 -0.33 -8.13 -21.25
C PRO A 26 -1.73 -7.67 -20.81
N ASP A 27 -2.60 -8.60 -20.42
CA ASP A 27 -3.95 -8.28 -19.95
C ASP A 27 -3.95 -7.97 -18.46
N THR A 28 -4.65 -6.89 -18.06
CA THR A 28 -4.70 -6.42 -16.67
C THR A 28 -5.27 -7.47 -15.71
N ALA A 29 -6.37 -8.12 -16.08
CA ALA A 29 -7.03 -9.08 -15.20
C ALA A 29 -6.16 -10.33 -15.01
N GLU A 30 -5.59 -10.84 -16.12
CA GLU A 30 -4.67 -11.99 -16.07
C GLU A 30 -3.38 -11.68 -15.31
N ALA A 31 -2.82 -10.48 -15.50
CA ALA A 31 -1.63 -10.04 -14.79
C ALA A 31 -1.88 -9.93 -13.29
N THR A 32 -2.99 -9.31 -12.91
CA THR A 32 -3.39 -9.16 -11.51
C THR A 32 -3.62 -10.51 -10.85
N GLU A 33 -4.33 -11.42 -11.51
CA GLU A 33 -4.57 -12.77 -10.98
C GLU A 33 -3.29 -13.58 -10.82
N ALA A 34 -2.39 -13.51 -11.80
CA ALA A 34 -1.11 -14.19 -11.71
C ALA A 34 -0.24 -13.65 -10.56
N ALA A 35 -0.23 -12.33 -10.35
CA ALA A 35 0.46 -11.70 -9.24
C ALA A 35 -0.17 -12.07 -7.89
N LEU A 36 -1.52 -12.07 -7.76
CA LEU A 36 -2.22 -12.49 -6.56
C LEU A 36 -1.91 -13.92 -6.16
N ARG A 37 -1.92 -14.85 -7.12
CA ARG A 37 -1.57 -16.26 -6.88
C ARG A 37 -0.16 -16.41 -6.33
N GLN A 38 0.81 -15.68 -6.90
CA GLN A 38 2.18 -15.68 -6.40
C GLN A 38 2.26 -15.07 -4.99
N LEU A 39 1.56 -13.97 -4.76
CA LEU A 39 1.50 -13.32 -3.44
C LEU A 39 0.94 -14.26 -2.38
N ALA A 40 -0.20 -14.91 -2.66
CA ALA A 40 -0.81 -15.88 -1.76
C ALA A 40 0.16 -17.04 -1.41
N SER A 41 0.89 -17.55 -2.40
CA SER A 41 1.91 -18.57 -2.19
C SER A 41 3.04 -18.08 -1.29
N LYS A 42 3.57 -16.87 -1.52
CA LYS A 42 4.66 -16.28 -0.73
C LYS A 42 4.25 -15.96 0.71
N LEU A 43 2.99 -15.61 0.92
CA LEU A 43 2.42 -15.38 2.26
C LEU A 43 1.97 -16.69 2.95
N GLY A 44 2.16 -17.85 2.29
CA GLY A 44 1.74 -19.15 2.82
C GLY A 44 0.23 -19.27 3.03
N GLY A 45 -0.56 -18.63 2.16
CA GLY A 45 -2.02 -18.60 2.22
C GLY A 45 -2.59 -17.64 3.28
N ALA A 46 -1.74 -16.88 4.00
CA ALA A 46 -2.23 -15.87 4.94
C ALA A 46 -2.84 -14.67 4.21
N THR A 47 -3.91 -14.13 4.77
CA THR A 47 -4.54 -12.91 4.29
C THR A 47 -3.69 -11.70 4.64
N PRO A 48 -3.27 -10.87 3.70
CA PRO A 48 -2.54 -9.65 4.01
C PRO A 48 -3.46 -8.58 4.64
N ASP A 49 -2.92 -7.84 5.61
CA ASP A 49 -3.58 -6.69 6.22
C ASP A 49 -3.57 -5.49 5.25
N VAL A 50 -2.49 -5.37 4.48
CA VAL A 50 -2.34 -4.34 3.46
C VAL A 50 -1.62 -4.87 2.22
N VAL A 51 -1.99 -4.33 1.05
CA VAL A 51 -1.33 -4.60 -0.24
C VAL A 51 -0.99 -3.28 -0.92
N LEU A 52 0.28 -3.12 -1.28
CA LEU A 52 0.72 -2.09 -2.23
C LEU A 52 0.69 -2.66 -3.65
N VAL A 53 0.18 -1.88 -4.57
CA VAL A 53 0.01 -2.25 -5.99
C VAL A 53 0.73 -1.21 -6.85
N VAL A 54 1.58 -1.67 -7.74
CA VAL A 54 2.23 -0.80 -8.73
C VAL A 54 1.97 -1.35 -10.13
N LEU A 55 1.32 -0.55 -10.96
CA LEU A 55 1.12 -0.81 -12.38
C LEU A 55 2.17 -0.05 -13.18
N CYS A 56 3.09 -0.77 -13.80
CA CYS A 56 4.19 -0.16 -14.54
C CYS A 56 3.98 -0.26 -16.05
N GLY A 57 4.11 0.88 -16.73
CA GLY A 57 4.23 0.97 -18.18
C GLY A 57 5.70 0.91 -18.62
N ALA A 58 5.95 0.37 -19.81
CA ALA A 58 7.30 0.27 -20.37
C ALA A 58 7.89 1.61 -20.79
N ASN A 59 7.04 2.52 -21.26
CA ASN A 59 7.43 3.77 -21.87
C ASN A 59 6.49 4.90 -21.43
N PRO A 60 7.02 6.02 -20.91
CA PRO A 60 6.18 7.15 -20.52
C PRO A 60 5.46 7.83 -21.70
N GLN A 61 5.91 7.62 -22.92
CA GLN A 61 5.31 8.19 -24.13
C GLN A 61 4.16 7.32 -24.68
N GLU A 62 4.04 6.10 -24.20
CA GLU A 62 3.00 5.16 -24.62
C GLU A 62 2.04 4.86 -23.47
N PRO A 63 0.73 4.72 -23.73
CA PRO A 63 -0.21 4.31 -22.69
C PRO A 63 0.20 2.98 -22.08
N SER A 64 0.14 2.88 -20.75
CA SER A 64 0.27 1.60 -20.07
C SER A 64 -0.85 0.66 -20.55
N PRO A 65 -0.55 -0.63 -20.78
CA PRO A 65 -1.60 -1.60 -21.09
C PRO A 65 -2.48 -1.93 -19.90
N TYR A 66 -2.08 -1.47 -18.70
CA TYR A 66 -2.79 -1.79 -17.47
C TYR A 66 -3.73 -0.67 -17.05
N ASP A 67 -4.96 -1.07 -16.76
CA ASP A 67 -6.01 -0.23 -16.21
C ASP A 67 -6.07 -0.37 -14.68
N LEU A 68 -5.99 0.75 -13.96
CA LEU A 68 -5.95 0.76 -12.50
C LEU A 68 -7.26 0.30 -11.88
N GLU A 69 -8.40 0.72 -12.43
CA GLU A 69 -9.72 0.35 -11.91
C GLU A 69 -10.01 -1.13 -12.15
N ALA A 70 -9.68 -1.63 -13.34
CA ALA A 70 -9.79 -3.07 -13.66
C ALA A 70 -8.90 -3.91 -12.75
N CYS A 71 -7.69 -3.43 -12.44
CA CYS A 71 -6.79 -4.09 -11.47
C CYS A 71 -7.43 -4.13 -10.08
N LEU A 72 -7.90 -3.00 -9.56
CA LEU A 72 -8.54 -2.93 -8.23
C LEU A 72 -9.77 -3.83 -8.14
N ALA A 73 -10.62 -3.82 -9.16
CA ALA A 73 -11.77 -4.72 -9.24
C ALA A 73 -11.34 -6.20 -9.20
N ARG A 74 -10.26 -6.55 -9.94
CA ARG A 74 -9.75 -7.93 -9.97
C ARG A 74 -9.14 -8.37 -8.65
N LEU A 75 -8.55 -7.47 -7.86
CA LEU A 75 -8.05 -7.78 -6.52
C LEU A 75 -9.15 -8.33 -5.59
N ARG A 76 -10.41 -8.03 -5.83
CA ARG A 76 -11.56 -8.40 -4.99
C ARG A 76 -12.34 -9.61 -5.50
N VAL A 77 -11.95 -10.21 -6.63
CA VAL A 77 -12.69 -11.30 -7.27
C VAL A 77 -11.75 -12.47 -7.62
N GLY A 78 -12.24 -13.69 -7.45
CA GLY A 78 -11.52 -14.92 -7.84
C GLY A 78 -11.00 -15.71 -6.63
N GLU A 79 -10.27 -16.79 -6.94
CA GLU A 79 -9.77 -17.76 -5.96
C GLU A 79 -8.77 -17.15 -4.95
N HIS A 80 -7.97 -16.18 -5.41
CA HIS A 80 -6.95 -15.51 -4.58
C HIS A 80 -7.33 -14.06 -4.24
N ALA A 81 -8.63 -13.75 -4.29
CA ALA A 81 -9.12 -12.41 -3.97
C ALA A 81 -8.70 -11.97 -2.58
N LEU A 82 -8.34 -10.70 -2.46
CA LEU A 82 -8.06 -10.08 -1.18
C LEU A 82 -9.33 -10.03 -0.32
N ALA A 83 -9.19 -10.23 0.98
CA ALA A 83 -10.30 -10.05 1.90
C ALA A 83 -10.85 -8.61 1.84
N ALA A 84 -12.12 -8.45 2.15
CA ALA A 84 -12.75 -7.13 2.20
C ALA A 84 -12.08 -6.19 3.22
N SER A 85 -11.46 -6.74 4.27
CA SER A 85 -10.71 -5.98 5.28
C SER A 85 -9.32 -5.54 4.83
N THR A 86 -8.73 -6.21 3.82
CA THR A 86 -7.40 -5.85 3.32
C THR A 86 -7.39 -4.43 2.76
N LYS A 87 -6.51 -3.59 3.26
CA LYS A 87 -6.31 -2.23 2.76
C LYS A 87 -5.42 -2.25 1.51
N VAL A 88 -5.69 -1.37 0.56
CA VAL A 88 -4.92 -1.30 -0.69
C VAL A 88 -4.47 0.14 -0.94
N VAL A 89 -3.20 0.29 -1.29
CA VAL A 89 -2.65 1.49 -1.91
C VAL A 89 -2.17 1.10 -3.30
N ALA A 90 -2.62 1.81 -4.32
CA ALA A 90 -2.26 1.52 -5.69
C ALA A 90 -1.75 2.77 -6.40
N THR A 91 -0.77 2.57 -7.27
CA THR A 91 -0.16 3.62 -8.05
C THR A 91 0.27 3.11 -9.42
N THR A 92 0.32 4.02 -10.39
CA THR A 92 0.95 3.74 -11.68
C THR A 92 2.42 4.20 -11.66
N SER A 93 3.24 3.63 -12.51
CA SER A 93 4.66 3.97 -12.69
C SER A 93 5.05 3.79 -14.15
N CYS A 94 6.29 4.13 -14.50
CA CYS A 94 6.83 3.86 -15.83
C CYS A 94 8.29 3.38 -15.76
N MET A 95 8.78 2.82 -16.87
CA MET A 95 10.14 2.33 -17.11
C MET A 95 10.57 1.10 -16.31
N GLY A 96 9.81 0.60 -15.37
CA GLY A 96 10.11 -0.64 -14.65
C GLY A 96 9.92 -0.55 -13.14
N ILE A 97 10.04 -1.69 -12.49
CA ILE A 97 9.84 -1.87 -11.05
C ILE A 97 11.00 -2.69 -10.50
N ALA A 98 11.55 -2.27 -9.36
CA ALA A 98 12.45 -3.11 -8.58
C ALA A 98 11.63 -4.06 -7.69
N VAL A 99 11.81 -5.36 -7.86
CA VAL A 99 11.13 -6.40 -7.07
C VAL A 99 12.18 -7.33 -6.49
N GLU A 100 12.27 -7.38 -5.17
CA GLU A 100 13.35 -8.08 -4.46
C GLU A 100 14.73 -7.52 -4.92
N SER A 101 15.60 -8.36 -5.43
CA SER A 101 16.90 -7.96 -5.97
C SER A 101 16.93 -7.81 -7.50
N GLN A 102 15.76 -7.77 -8.14
CA GLN A 102 15.64 -7.77 -9.60
C GLN A 102 14.98 -6.49 -10.10
N TRP A 103 15.54 -5.92 -11.17
CA TRP A 103 14.85 -4.91 -11.97
C TRP A 103 13.99 -5.58 -13.02
N VAL A 104 12.71 -5.22 -13.07
CA VAL A 104 11.76 -5.65 -14.10
C VAL A 104 11.48 -4.46 -14.98
N GLY A 105 12.14 -4.42 -16.13
CA GLY A 105 11.84 -3.43 -17.17
C GLY A 105 10.57 -3.77 -17.91
N GLY A 106 9.89 -2.76 -18.45
CA GLY A 106 8.71 -2.95 -19.28
C GLY A 106 7.41 -2.99 -18.49
N ASN A 107 6.37 -3.51 -19.14
CA ASN A 107 5.03 -3.59 -18.55
C ASN A 107 4.98 -4.66 -17.47
N ALA A 108 4.55 -4.28 -16.26
CA ALA A 108 4.40 -5.20 -15.14
C ALA A 108 3.35 -4.71 -14.13
N ILE A 109 2.67 -5.65 -13.49
CA ILE A 109 1.94 -5.41 -12.24
C ILE A 109 2.75 -6.04 -11.10
N ALA A 110 3.06 -5.26 -10.07
CA ALA A 110 3.70 -5.74 -8.86
C ALA A 110 2.80 -5.54 -7.65
N LEU A 111 2.81 -6.52 -6.75
CA LEU A 111 2.09 -6.52 -5.48
C LEU A 111 3.09 -6.73 -4.34
N MET A 112 2.98 -5.94 -3.27
CA MET A 112 3.63 -6.21 -1.99
C MET A 112 2.55 -6.36 -0.93
N GLY A 113 2.45 -7.53 -0.31
CA GLY A 113 1.51 -7.81 0.77
C GLY A 113 2.22 -7.91 2.11
N ILE A 114 1.61 -7.35 3.14
CA ILE A 114 2.07 -7.39 4.53
C ILE A 114 1.00 -8.10 5.36
N CYS A 115 1.39 -9.17 6.05
CA CYS A 115 0.59 -9.82 7.09
C CYS A 115 1.22 -9.48 8.43
N ASP A 116 0.50 -8.73 9.25
CA ASP A 116 0.92 -8.29 10.57
C ASP A 116 -0.31 -8.15 11.48
N PRO A 117 -0.81 -9.26 12.03
CA PRO A 117 -2.08 -9.27 12.77
C PRO A 117 -2.12 -8.37 14.01
N GLU A 118 -0.95 -8.02 14.56
CA GLU A 118 -0.82 -7.15 15.74
C GLU A 118 -0.43 -5.72 15.37
N GLY A 119 -0.08 -5.48 14.10
CA GLY A 119 0.18 -4.14 13.56
C GLY A 119 -1.11 -3.37 13.28
N SER A 120 -0.95 -2.10 12.99
CA SER A 120 -2.03 -1.25 12.51
C SER A 120 -1.59 -0.55 11.23
N TYR A 121 -2.49 -0.46 10.28
CA TYR A 121 -2.23 0.11 8.96
C TYR A 121 -3.41 0.98 8.56
N GLU A 122 -3.15 2.18 8.05
CA GLU A 122 -4.19 3.05 7.51
C GLU A 122 -3.80 3.59 6.15
N VAL A 123 -4.79 3.82 5.31
CA VAL A 123 -4.59 4.39 3.98
C VAL A 123 -5.40 5.66 3.82
N CYS A 124 -4.86 6.62 3.06
CA CYS A 124 -5.62 7.80 2.68
C CYS A 124 -5.25 8.27 1.28
N TYR A 125 -6.23 8.90 0.64
CA TYR A 125 -6.04 9.76 -0.50
C TYR A 125 -6.27 11.21 -0.08
N ALA A 126 -5.49 12.14 -0.63
CA ALA A 126 -5.73 13.55 -0.49
C ALA A 126 -5.49 14.29 -1.83
N ASP A 127 -6.44 15.14 -2.19
CA ASP A 127 -6.30 16.05 -3.32
C ASP A 127 -5.45 17.26 -2.90
N ALA A 128 -4.17 17.22 -3.25
CA ALA A 128 -3.21 18.26 -2.87
C ALA A 128 -3.44 19.59 -3.63
N SER A 129 -4.28 19.62 -4.67
CA SER A 129 -4.68 20.86 -5.34
C SER A 129 -5.52 21.78 -4.45
N GLN A 130 -6.18 21.20 -3.44
CA GLN A 130 -6.98 21.92 -2.45
C GLN A 130 -6.14 22.58 -1.34
N GLY A 131 -4.82 22.40 -1.35
CA GLY A 131 -3.89 23.00 -0.40
C GLY A 131 -3.42 22.06 0.70
N SER A 132 -2.37 22.51 1.40
CA SER A 132 -1.73 21.69 2.45
C SER A 132 -2.63 21.42 3.66
N GLU A 133 -3.59 22.32 3.94
CA GLU A 133 -4.54 22.12 5.04
C GLU A 133 -5.49 20.94 4.75
N ALA A 134 -6.00 20.83 3.52
CA ALA A 134 -6.83 19.68 3.10
C ALA A 134 -6.05 18.36 3.20
N VAL A 135 -4.77 18.38 2.82
CA VAL A 135 -3.89 17.21 2.99
C VAL A 135 -3.72 16.88 4.48
N ARG A 136 -3.44 17.89 5.32
CA ARG A 136 -3.31 17.73 6.78
C ARG A 136 -4.54 17.05 7.38
N GLU A 137 -5.72 17.53 7.05
CA GLU A 137 -6.99 16.98 7.57
C GLU A 137 -7.19 15.51 7.15
N ARG A 138 -6.91 15.17 5.90
CA ARG A 138 -7.06 13.80 5.39
C ARG A 138 -6.07 12.85 6.04
N VAL A 139 -4.81 13.25 6.21
CA VAL A 139 -3.78 12.44 6.86
C VAL A 139 -4.07 12.28 8.34
N ALA A 140 -4.44 13.35 9.04
CA ALA A 140 -4.81 13.29 10.47
C ALA A 140 -6.05 12.39 10.70
N ALA A 141 -7.05 12.48 9.84
CA ALA A 141 -8.22 11.61 9.90
C ALA A 141 -7.87 10.13 9.67
N ALA A 142 -6.91 9.84 8.78
CA ALA A 142 -6.41 8.48 8.57
C ALA A 142 -5.64 7.99 9.81
N ALA A 143 -4.75 8.80 10.37
CA ALA A 143 -4.03 8.45 11.59
C ALA A 143 -4.98 8.17 12.76
N ALA A 144 -6.01 8.99 12.93
CA ALA A 144 -7.01 8.80 13.99
C ALA A 144 -7.79 7.47 13.87
N ARG A 145 -8.03 6.96 12.63
CA ARG A 145 -8.69 5.66 12.43
C ARG A 145 -7.86 4.47 12.89
N SER A 146 -6.54 4.61 13.01
CA SER A 146 -5.67 3.54 13.51
C SER A 146 -5.94 3.20 14.98
N GLY A 147 -6.52 4.12 15.73
CA GLY A 147 -6.68 4.01 17.20
C GLY A 147 -5.36 4.09 17.97
N ARG A 148 -4.24 4.44 17.30
CA ARG A 148 -2.93 4.60 17.91
C ARG A 148 -2.70 6.03 18.35
N GLU A 149 -2.10 6.22 19.53
CA GLU A 149 -1.73 7.54 20.06
C GLU A 149 -0.36 7.99 19.55
N GLU A 150 0.54 7.03 19.32
CA GLU A 150 1.86 7.28 18.76
C GLU A 150 1.80 7.56 17.24
N PRO A 151 2.72 8.35 16.68
CA PRO A 151 2.82 8.54 15.24
C PRO A 151 3.17 7.23 14.53
N PRO A 152 2.88 7.10 13.20
CA PRO A 152 3.29 5.93 12.45
C PRO A 152 4.81 5.77 12.45
N ALA A 153 5.29 4.54 12.63
CA ALA A 153 6.72 4.22 12.59
C ALA A 153 7.33 4.52 11.21
N VAL A 154 6.55 4.34 10.16
CA VAL A 154 6.91 4.71 8.78
C VAL A 154 5.63 4.97 7.97
N SER A 155 5.73 5.86 7.00
CA SER A 155 4.65 6.13 6.05
C SER A 155 5.16 5.99 4.63
N ILE A 156 4.42 5.24 3.80
CA ILE A 156 4.72 5.09 2.38
C ILE A 156 3.84 6.07 1.60
N VAL A 157 4.47 6.93 0.79
CA VAL A 157 3.80 8.03 0.11
C VAL A 157 4.06 7.98 -1.39
N PHE A 158 3.01 8.07 -2.18
CA PHE A 158 3.11 8.32 -3.61
C PHE A 158 2.36 9.60 -3.95
N THR A 159 3.02 10.51 -4.69
CA THR A 159 2.46 11.80 -5.08
C THR A 159 2.43 11.94 -6.59
N GLN A 160 1.44 12.67 -7.08
CA GLN A 160 1.32 13.08 -8.48
C GLN A 160 0.90 14.55 -8.53
N GLY A 161 1.87 15.41 -8.82
CA GLY A 161 1.69 16.86 -8.74
C GLY A 161 1.55 17.39 -7.31
N HIS A 162 1.83 18.67 -7.12
CA HIS A 162 1.70 19.34 -5.82
C HIS A 162 2.53 18.74 -4.68
N GLU A 163 3.74 18.21 -4.96
CA GLU A 163 4.58 17.49 -4.00
C GLU A 163 4.88 18.33 -2.76
N THR A 164 5.25 19.61 -2.95
CA THR A 164 5.53 20.52 -1.83
C THR A 164 4.31 20.72 -0.93
N THR A 165 3.11 20.85 -1.52
CA THR A 165 1.85 20.97 -0.79
C THR A 165 1.55 19.70 -0.02
N SER A 166 1.75 18.54 -0.64
CA SER A 166 1.60 17.22 -0.04
C SER A 166 2.50 17.05 1.18
N LEU A 167 3.81 17.33 1.03
CA LEU A 167 4.78 17.20 2.12
C LEU A 167 4.48 18.12 3.29
N ARG A 168 4.11 19.39 3.03
CA ARG A 168 3.72 20.34 4.08
C ARG A 168 2.50 19.86 4.86
N GLY A 169 1.49 19.34 4.16
CA GLY A 169 0.30 18.81 4.81
C GLY A 169 0.58 17.57 5.66
N ILE A 170 1.41 16.65 5.16
CA ILE A 170 1.85 15.46 5.90
C ILE A 170 2.62 15.87 7.16
N GLN A 171 3.61 16.75 7.05
CA GLN A 171 4.39 17.23 8.19
C GLN A 171 3.51 17.95 9.24
N ALA A 172 2.55 18.74 8.78
CA ALA A 172 1.61 19.40 9.70
C ALA A 172 0.68 18.42 10.41
N ALA A 173 0.40 17.23 9.83
CA ALA A 173 -0.43 16.19 10.43
C ALA A 173 0.34 15.25 11.37
N LEU A 174 1.57 14.86 10.98
CA LEU A 174 2.33 13.80 11.65
C LEU A 174 3.57 14.31 12.41
N GLY A 175 3.90 15.60 12.25
CA GLY A 175 5.14 16.19 12.80
C GLY A 175 6.31 16.16 11.81
N GLU A 176 7.33 16.98 12.12
CA GLU A 176 8.52 17.13 11.27
C GLU A 176 9.41 15.86 11.25
N GLU A 177 9.38 15.07 12.32
CA GLU A 177 10.13 13.83 12.48
C GLU A 177 9.47 12.61 11.81
N ALA A 178 8.39 12.80 11.06
CA ALA A 178 7.69 11.69 10.40
C ALA A 178 8.59 10.98 9.38
N HIS A 179 8.77 9.68 9.55
CA HIS A 179 9.53 8.86 8.61
C HIS A 179 8.72 8.59 7.34
N LEU A 180 9.12 9.21 6.24
CA LEU A 180 8.47 9.09 4.93
C LEU A 180 9.37 8.32 3.96
N VAL A 181 8.79 7.33 3.28
CA VAL A 181 9.41 6.62 2.16
C VAL A 181 8.45 6.63 0.98
N GLY A 182 8.99 6.65 -0.22
CA GLY A 182 8.15 6.69 -1.43
C GLY A 182 8.69 7.65 -2.47
N GLY A 183 7.80 8.25 -3.25
CA GLY A 183 8.23 9.17 -4.30
C GLY A 183 7.10 9.74 -5.13
N CYS A 184 7.51 10.57 -6.08
CA CYS A 184 6.61 11.14 -7.07
C CYS A 184 6.39 10.15 -8.22
N ILE A 185 5.14 10.03 -8.63
CA ILE A 185 4.76 9.31 -9.85
C ILE A 185 5.02 10.26 -11.01
N PHE A 186 6.18 10.11 -11.62
CA PHE A 186 6.56 10.92 -12.74
C PHE A 186 6.48 10.10 -14.03
N LEU A 187 5.96 10.70 -15.09
CA LEU A 187 5.88 10.09 -16.42
C LEU A 187 4.98 8.85 -16.57
N ALA A 188 4.15 8.51 -15.59
CA ALA A 188 3.15 7.46 -15.79
C ALA A 188 2.08 7.92 -16.82
N ASN A 189 1.66 7.02 -17.71
CA ASN A 189 0.65 7.32 -18.74
C ASN A 189 -0.37 6.17 -18.83
N PRO A 190 -1.63 6.38 -18.41
CA PRO A 190 -2.08 7.53 -17.61
C PRO A 190 -1.52 7.47 -16.17
N PRO A 191 -1.35 8.62 -15.50
CA PRO A 191 -1.06 8.64 -14.07
C PRO A 191 -2.28 8.14 -13.30
N GLY A 192 -2.04 7.44 -12.20
CA GLY A 192 -3.12 6.92 -11.39
C GLY A 192 -2.70 6.66 -9.96
N LEU A 193 -3.56 7.07 -9.04
CA LEU A 193 -3.45 6.87 -7.60
C LEU A 193 -4.77 6.29 -7.10
N ALA A 194 -4.72 5.30 -6.23
CA ALA A 194 -5.94 4.80 -5.62
C ALA A 194 -5.69 4.24 -4.21
N VAL A 195 -6.72 4.32 -3.39
CA VAL A 195 -6.76 3.66 -2.09
C VAL A 195 -8.07 2.90 -1.91
N SER A 196 -7.98 1.77 -1.24
CA SER A 196 -9.14 1.01 -0.75
C SER A 196 -8.93 0.82 0.76
N PRO A 197 -9.70 1.50 1.61
CA PRO A 197 -9.48 1.47 3.06
C PRO A 197 -9.88 0.14 3.71
N GLY A 198 -10.49 -0.77 2.95
CA GLY A 198 -11.00 -2.02 3.48
C GLY A 198 -12.25 -1.84 4.37
N GLY A 199 -12.78 -2.95 4.90
CA GLY A 199 -13.86 -2.91 5.89
C GLY A 199 -15.17 -2.23 5.44
N GLY A 200 -15.42 -2.09 4.12
CA GLY A 200 -16.59 -1.40 3.57
C GLY A 200 -16.41 0.11 3.39
N GLY A 201 -15.20 0.64 3.60
CA GLY A 201 -14.86 2.01 3.23
C GLY A 201 -14.89 2.20 1.71
N ARG A 202 -15.16 3.43 1.27
CA ARG A 202 -15.25 3.75 -0.16
C ARG A 202 -13.85 3.82 -0.77
N ASP A 203 -13.68 3.16 -1.91
CA ASP A 203 -12.49 3.28 -2.75
C ASP A 203 -12.42 4.69 -3.35
N GLU A 204 -11.23 5.26 -3.36
CA GLU A 204 -10.94 6.57 -3.94
C GLU A 204 -9.84 6.39 -5.00
N SER A 205 -10.04 6.95 -6.19
CA SER A 205 -9.05 6.96 -7.27
C SER A 205 -8.96 8.34 -7.90
N ALA A 206 -7.77 8.71 -8.36
CA ALA A 206 -7.50 10.00 -9.00
C ALA A 206 -6.26 9.95 -9.89
N THR A 207 -6.10 10.98 -10.72
CA THR A 207 -4.91 11.18 -11.57
C THR A 207 -3.91 12.17 -10.98
N SER A 208 -4.23 12.80 -9.84
CA SER A 208 -3.35 13.75 -9.15
C SER A 208 -3.61 13.72 -7.64
N GLY A 209 -2.69 14.30 -6.87
CA GLY A 209 -2.77 14.30 -5.42
C GLY A 209 -1.76 13.37 -4.75
N LEU A 210 -2.12 12.78 -3.64
CA LEU A 210 -1.32 11.78 -2.95
C LEU A 210 -2.14 10.58 -2.50
N VAL A 211 -1.49 9.43 -2.46
CA VAL A 211 -1.92 8.26 -1.69
C VAL A 211 -0.86 7.92 -0.66
N MET A 212 -1.31 7.47 0.50
CA MET A 212 -0.42 7.23 1.62
C MET A 212 -0.84 5.97 2.38
N LEU A 213 0.15 5.19 2.78
CA LEU A 213 0.02 4.09 3.74
C LEU A 213 0.73 4.49 5.02
N LEU A 214 0.01 4.56 6.12
CA LEU A 214 0.49 4.80 7.47
C LEU A 214 0.70 3.44 8.16
N CYS A 215 1.88 3.21 8.74
CA CYS A 215 2.27 1.91 9.28
C CYS A 215 2.65 2.00 10.76
N TRP A 216 2.00 1.19 11.57
CA TRP A 216 2.34 0.88 12.97
C TRP A 216 2.60 -0.63 13.08
N PRO A 217 3.75 -1.12 12.56
CA PRO A 217 4.03 -2.54 12.54
C PRO A 217 4.30 -3.08 13.95
N ASN A 218 3.98 -4.35 14.16
CA ASN A 218 4.37 -5.08 15.38
C ASN A 218 5.84 -5.55 15.32
N ALA A 219 6.70 -4.81 14.64
CA ALA A 219 8.13 -5.08 14.56
C ALA A 219 8.89 -3.77 14.63
N THR A 220 10.08 -3.80 15.18
CA THR A 220 10.96 -2.64 15.18
C THR A 220 11.39 -2.34 13.75
N VAL A 221 11.06 -1.15 13.27
CA VAL A 221 11.59 -0.66 11.99
C VAL A 221 13.02 -0.18 12.25
N ALA A 222 14.01 -0.84 11.62
CA ALA A 222 15.39 -0.38 11.68
C ALA A 222 15.51 0.90 10.83
N SER A 223 16.00 1.97 11.43
CA SER A 223 16.31 3.24 10.79
C SER A 223 17.72 3.23 10.19
#